data_8cb42f07fa7bff51cb4c1f0d57700c07
#
_entry.id   8cb42f07fa7bff51cb4c1f0d57700c07
#
_cell.length_a   1.000
_cell.length_b   1.000
_cell.length_c   1.000
_cell.angle_alpha   90.00
_cell.angle_beta   90.00
_cell.angle_gamma   90.00
#
_symmetry.space_group_name_H-M   'P 1'
#
loop_
_entity.id
_entity.type
_entity.pdbx_description
1 polymer ?
#
loop_
_entity_poly.entity_id
_entity_poly.type
_entity_poly.pdbx_seq_one_letter_code
_entity_poly.pdbx_strand_id
1 'polypeptide(L)'
;MMQRTKIAQLFADVDAFGGTEITVAGWVRSVRDMKNFGFVTLNDGSCFRDLQVVMSRETLENYDEIAAQNVSAALICKGTLKVTPEAQQPFELTASSIVVEGTSAPDYPLQKKRATVEFLRTQQHLRPRTNLFRAVFRIRSVARLSTASFRIAGSST
;
A
#
# COMPACT_ATOMS: atom_id res chain seq x y z
N MET A 1 0.72 -6.78 -21.85
CA MET A 1 0.95 -5.83 -20.73
C MET A 1 -0.15 -6.05 -19.71
N MET A 2 0.16 -6.36 -18.44
CA MET A 2 -0.86 -6.62 -17.43
C MET A 2 -1.58 -5.29 -17.09
N GLN A 3 -2.89 -5.27 -17.23
CA GLN A 3 -3.70 -4.12 -16.83
C GLN A 3 -3.92 -4.19 -15.32
N ARG A 4 -3.37 -3.22 -14.57
CA ARG A 4 -3.53 -3.12 -13.12
C ARG A 4 -4.31 -1.86 -12.73
N THR A 5 -5.16 -2.00 -11.74
CA THR A 5 -5.89 -0.88 -11.14
C THR A 5 -5.03 -0.25 -10.03
N LYS A 6 -4.90 1.08 -10.02
CA LYS A 6 -4.18 1.80 -8.96
C LYS A 6 -5.04 1.91 -7.71
N ILE A 7 -4.43 1.77 -6.52
CA ILE A 7 -5.14 1.92 -5.25
C ILE A 7 -5.79 3.31 -5.13
N ALA A 8 -5.15 4.36 -5.65
CA ALA A 8 -5.72 5.71 -5.68
C ALA A 8 -7.05 5.78 -6.46
N GLN A 9 -7.21 5.01 -7.54
CA GLN A 9 -8.44 4.97 -8.33
C GLN A 9 -9.59 4.33 -7.55
N LEU A 10 -9.30 3.27 -6.77
CA LEU A 10 -10.29 2.61 -5.91
C LEU A 10 -10.85 3.56 -4.85
N PHE A 11 -9.98 4.41 -4.27
CA PHE A 11 -10.39 5.40 -3.30
C PHE A 11 -11.08 6.63 -3.91
N ALA A 12 -10.88 6.90 -5.20
CA ALA A 12 -11.54 7.99 -5.89
C ALA A 12 -12.97 7.65 -6.29
N ASP A 13 -13.21 6.39 -6.68
CA ASP A 13 -14.51 5.95 -7.17
C ASP A 13 -14.75 4.47 -6.77
N VAL A 14 -15.17 4.28 -5.53
CA VAL A 14 -15.41 2.93 -4.95
C VAL A 14 -16.56 2.24 -5.67
N ASP A 15 -17.59 3.01 -6.06
CA ASP A 15 -18.83 2.46 -6.64
C ASP A 15 -18.58 1.88 -8.04
N ALA A 16 -17.67 2.48 -8.80
CA ALA A 16 -17.31 1.99 -10.13
C ALA A 16 -16.61 0.61 -10.09
N PHE A 17 -15.95 0.29 -8.98
CA PHE A 17 -15.19 -0.96 -8.82
C PHE A 17 -15.87 -1.98 -7.90
N GLY A 18 -16.93 -1.59 -7.18
CA GLY A 18 -17.66 -2.47 -6.26
C GLY A 18 -18.21 -3.71 -6.97
N GLY A 19 -17.91 -4.90 -6.45
CA GLY A 19 -18.32 -6.17 -7.03
C GLY A 19 -17.56 -6.60 -8.29
N THR A 20 -16.62 -5.78 -8.80
CA THR A 20 -15.83 -6.12 -9.99
C THR A 20 -14.56 -6.88 -9.63
N GLU A 21 -14.10 -7.72 -10.55
CA GLU A 21 -12.80 -8.39 -10.44
C GLU A 21 -11.71 -7.44 -10.93
N ILE A 22 -10.74 -7.16 -10.07
CA ILE A 22 -9.63 -6.25 -10.35
C ILE A 22 -8.29 -6.90 -10.07
N THR A 23 -7.24 -6.37 -10.69
CA THR A 23 -5.85 -6.74 -10.40
C THR A 23 -5.12 -5.54 -9.84
N VAL A 24 -4.53 -5.71 -8.66
CA VAL A 24 -3.70 -4.71 -7.98
C VAL A 24 -2.32 -5.29 -7.75
N ALA A 25 -1.27 -4.49 -7.97
CA ALA A 25 0.10 -4.86 -7.67
C ALA A 25 0.72 -3.84 -6.73
N GLY A 26 1.46 -4.30 -5.74
CA GLY A 26 2.07 -3.40 -4.76
C GLY A 26 2.99 -4.11 -3.78
N TRP A 27 3.41 -3.37 -2.76
CA TRP A 27 4.30 -3.86 -1.72
C TRP A 27 3.56 -4.11 -0.40
N VAL A 28 3.91 -5.21 0.23
CA VAL A 28 3.39 -5.60 1.54
C VAL A 28 3.77 -4.57 2.60
N ARG A 29 2.76 -4.08 3.32
CA ARG A 29 2.91 -3.23 4.51
C ARG A 29 2.79 -4.06 5.79
N SER A 30 1.90 -5.03 5.76
CA SER A 30 1.75 -6.01 6.85
C SER A 30 1.02 -7.25 6.37
N VAL A 31 1.34 -8.38 6.98
CA VAL A 31 0.57 -9.62 6.87
C VAL A 31 0.05 -9.98 8.25
N ARG A 32 -1.17 -10.42 8.32
CA ARG A 32 -1.81 -10.94 9.53
C ARG A 32 -2.46 -12.28 9.20
N ASP A 33 -1.89 -13.34 9.69
CA ASP A 33 -2.41 -14.69 9.57
C ASP A 33 -3.38 -15.00 10.73
N MET A 34 -4.56 -15.57 10.38
CA MET A 34 -5.61 -16.00 11.32
C MET A 34 -5.89 -17.50 11.17
N LYS A 35 -4.93 -18.28 10.68
CA LYS A 35 -4.97 -19.72 10.39
C LYS A 35 -5.80 -20.12 9.15
N ASN A 36 -7.11 -19.83 9.12
CA ASN A 36 -7.99 -20.19 8.01
C ASN A 36 -8.12 -19.07 6.97
N PHE A 37 -7.97 -17.84 7.41
CA PHE A 37 -7.95 -16.66 6.56
C PHE A 37 -6.90 -15.68 7.08
N GLY A 38 -6.61 -14.67 6.29
CA GLY A 38 -5.65 -13.65 6.70
C GLY A 38 -5.84 -12.36 5.91
N PHE A 39 -5.08 -11.36 6.31
CA PHE A 39 -5.10 -10.03 5.72
C PHE A 39 -3.72 -9.62 5.29
N VAL A 40 -3.62 -9.18 4.06
CA VAL A 40 -2.43 -8.49 3.54
C VAL A 40 -2.77 -7.03 3.35
N THR A 41 -1.99 -6.16 3.96
CA THR A 41 -2.09 -4.72 3.69
C THR A 41 -1.10 -4.36 2.59
N LEU A 42 -1.59 -3.85 1.48
CA LEU A 42 -0.82 -3.56 0.27
C LEU A 42 -0.80 -2.06 -0.03
N ASN A 43 0.33 -1.56 -0.52
CA ASN A 43 0.47 -0.19 -1.01
C ASN A 43 1.22 -0.18 -2.34
N ASP A 44 0.66 0.48 -3.35
CA ASP A 44 1.24 0.61 -4.69
C ASP A 44 1.98 1.93 -4.93
N GLY A 45 2.04 2.79 -3.91
CA GLY A 45 2.65 4.11 -3.99
C GLY A 45 1.80 5.19 -4.67
N SER A 46 0.63 4.85 -5.23
CA SER A 46 -0.24 5.82 -5.91
C SER A 46 -0.95 6.77 -4.95
N CYS A 47 -1.14 6.36 -3.69
CA CYS A 47 -1.71 7.19 -2.62
C CYS A 47 -1.12 6.81 -1.24
N PHE A 48 -1.51 7.59 -0.20
CA PHE A 48 -1.08 7.33 1.18
C PHE A 48 -1.91 6.26 1.90
N ARG A 49 -3.06 5.88 1.33
CA ARG A 49 -3.91 4.83 1.87
C ARG A 49 -3.40 3.47 1.41
N ASP A 50 -3.59 2.48 2.26
CA ASP A 50 -3.24 1.10 1.97
C ASP A 50 -4.53 0.32 1.63
N LEU A 51 -4.43 -0.69 0.78
CA LEU A 51 -5.52 -1.60 0.46
C LEU A 51 -5.43 -2.83 1.34
N GLN A 52 -6.55 -3.22 1.95
CA GLN A 52 -6.66 -4.50 2.64
C GLN A 52 -7.08 -5.59 1.65
N VAL A 53 -6.28 -6.63 1.57
CA VAL A 53 -6.55 -7.84 0.78
C VAL A 53 -6.88 -8.97 1.74
N VAL A 54 -8.05 -9.56 1.57
CA VAL A 54 -8.50 -10.73 2.33
C VAL A 54 -8.05 -11.97 1.59
N MET A 55 -7.31 -12.83 2.26
CA MET A 55 -6.86 -14.12 1.73
C MET A 55 -7.50 -15.27 2.50
N SER A 56 -7.93 -16.31 1.81
CA SER A 56 -8.50 -17.53 2.40
C SER A 56 -7.66 -18.73 2.02
N ARG A 57 -7.44 -19.62 2.99
CA ARG A 57 -6.75 -20.90 2.78
C ARG A 57 -7.52 -21.83 1.86
N GLU A 58 -8.83 -21.70 1.82
CA GLU A 58 -9.68 -22.50 0.93
C GLU A 58 -9.55 -22.10 -0.54
N THR A 59 -9.21 -20.81 -0.81
CA THR A 59 -9.18 -20.27 -2.16
C THR A 59 -7.75 -20.22 -2.73
N LEU A 60 -6.75 -20.05 -1.86
CA LEU A 60 -5.36 -19.83 -2.27
C LEU A 60 -4.50 -21.04 -1.92
N GLU A 61 -4.01 -21.75 -2.94
CA GLU A 61 -3.11 -22.90 -2.78
C GLU A 61 -1.77 -22.48 -2.13
N ASN A 62 -1.30 -21.25 -2.42
CA ASN A 62 -0.05 -20.70 -1.89
C ASN A 62 -0.25 -19.82 -0.64
N TYR A 63 -1.32 -20.07 0.14
CA TYR A 63 -1.62 -19.29 1.35
C TYR A 63 -0.44 -19.19 2.32
N ASP A 64 0.23 -20.30 2.61
CA ASP A 64 1.35 -20.34 3.58
C ASP A 64 2.56 -19.55 3.07
N GLU A 65 2.82 -19.58 1.77
CA GLU A 65 3.86 -18.77 1.13
C GLU A 65 3.56 -17.27 1.32
N ILE A 66 2.30 -16.87 1.11
CA ILE A 66 1.89 -15.47 1.26
C ILE A 66 1.93 -15.05 2.73
N ALA A 67 1.46 -15.90 3.64
CA ALA A 67 1.47 -15.65 5.08
C ALA A 67 2.89 -15.44 5.63
N ALA A 68 3.88 -16.11 5.05
CA ALA A 68 5.28 -16.01 5.40
C ALA A 68 5.99 -14.76 4.83
N GLN A 69 5.32 -13.96 3.98
CA GLN A 69 5.96 -12.79 3.36
C GLN A 69 6.23 -11.68 4.37
N ASN A 70 7.40 -11.06 4.22
CA ASN A 70 7.82 -9.92 5.02
C ASN A 70 7.32 -8.59 4.44
N VAL A 71 7.44 -7.54 5.25
CA VAL A 71 7.24 -6.15 4.82
C VAL A 71 8.10 -5.86 3.60
N SER A 72 7.55 -5.17 2.61
CA SER A 72 8.17 -4.84 1.32
C SER A 72 8.28 -5.96 0.30
N ALA A 73 7.79 -7.17 0.56
CA ALA A 73 7.58 -8.14 -0.52
C ALA A 73 6.62 -7.57 -1.58
N ALA A 74 6.86 -7.90 -2.84
CA ALA A 74 6.05 -7.45 -3.97
C ALA A 74 5.01 -8.52 -4.33
N LEU A 75 3.74 -8.13 -4.33
CA LEU A 75 2.62 -9.01 -4.65
C LEU A 75 1.78 -8.47 -5.78
N ILE A 76 1.24 -9.40 -6.58
CA ILE A 76 0.16 -9.15 -7.53
C ILE A 76 -1.08 -9.88 -7.00
N CYS A 77 -2.12 -9.12 -6.69
CA CYS A 77 -3.36 -9.63 -6.12
C CYS A 77 -4.48 -9.45 -7.14
N LYS A 78 -5.17 -10.53 -7.46
CA LYS A 78 -6.37 -10.53 -8.28
C LYS A 78 -7.55 -10.97 -7.40
N GLY A 79 -8.69 -10.29 -7.53
CA GLY A 79 -9.86 -10.62 -6.72
C GLY A 79 -11.01 -9.67 -6.94
N THR A 80 -12.08 -9.87 -6.16
CA THR A 80 -13.28 -9.05 -6.20
C THR A 80 -13.25 -7.98 -5.13
N LEU A 81 -13.53 -6.73 -5.52
CA LEU A 81 -13.64 -5.62 -4.58
C LEU A 81 -14.97 -5.69 -3.84
N LYS A 82 -14.91 -5.86 -2.53
CA LYS A 82 -16.08 -5.87 -1.64
C LYS A 82 -16.19 -4.53 -0.93
N VAL A 83 -17.29 -3.85 -1.12
CA VAL A 83 -17.59 -2.58 -0.40
C VAL A 83 -18.03 -2.91 1.02
N THR A 84 -17.41 -2.25 2.01
CA THR A 84 -17.63 -2.45 3.45
C THR A 84 -17.81 -1.11 4.15
N PRO A 85 -18.94 -0.40 3.94
CA PRO A 85 -19.12 0.99 4.37
C PRO A 85 -19.07 1.17 5.89
N GLU A 86 -19.44 0.16 6.65
CA GLU A 86 -19.45 0.20 8.13
C GLU A 86 -18.12 -0.24 8.76
N ALA A 87 -17.16 -0.74 7.95
CA ALA A 87 -15.86 -1.16 8.45
C ALA A 87 -14.88 0.03 8.52
N GLN A 88 -13.76 -0.17 9.21
CA GLN A 88 -12.70 0.84 9.30
C GLN A 88 -12.13 1.24 7.93
N GLN A 89 -12.19 0.34 6.95
CA GLN A 89 -11.89 0.60 5.56
C GLN A 89 -13.17 0.51 4.71
N PRO A 90 -13.37 1.42 3.75
CA PRO A 90 -14.61 1.47 2.97
C PRO A 90 -14.78 0.29 2.03
N PHE A 91 -13.72 -0.46 1.75
CA PHE A 91 -13.70 -1.65 0.89
C PHE A 91 -12.51 -2.55 1.18
N GLU A 92 -12.62 -3.79 0.76
CA GLU A 92 -11.59 -4.82 0.84
C GLU A 92 -11.51 -5.58 -0.48
N LEU A 93 -10.34 -6.08 -0.84
CA LEU A 93 -10.16 -6.98 -1.97
C LEU A 93 -10.22 -8.43 -1.49
N THR A 94 -11.25 -9.17 -1.85
CA THR A 94 -11.28 -10.62 -1.62
C THR A 94 -10.49 -11.32 -2.72
N ALA A 95 -9.33 -11.85 -2.36
CA ALA A 95 -8.40 -12.41 -3.33
C ALA A 95 -8.89 -13.75 -3.90
N SER A 96 -8.87 -13.87 -5.21
CA SER A 96 -9.02 -15.13 -5.95
C SER A 96 -7.66 -15.73 -6.32
N SER A 97 -6.63 -14.88 -6.47
CA SER A 97 -5.26 -15.29 -6.76
C SER A 97 -4.28 -14.26 -6.23
N ILE A 98 -3.19 -14.72 -5.64
CA ILE A 98 -2.06 -13.86 -5.23
C ILE A 98 -0.77 -14.49 -5.74
N VAL A 99 0.01 -13.69 -6.46
CA VAL A 99 1.33 -14.08 -6.97
C VAL A 99 2.40 -13.31 -6.21
N VAL A 100 3.39 -14.01 -5.69
CA VAL A 100 4.58 -13.41 -5.09
C VAL A 100 5.57 -13.10 -6.20
N GLU A 101 5.63 -11.82 -6.59
CA GLU A 101 6.53 -11.34 -7.65
C GLU A 101 7.97 -11.19 -7.14
N GLY A 102 8.11 -10.83 -5.87
CA GLY A 102 9.42 -10.72 -5.23
C GLY A 102 9.32 -10.79 -3.73
N THR A 103 10.21 -11.54 -3.12
CA THR A 103 10.31 -11.68 -1.67
C THR A 103 11.09 -10.52 -1.06
N SER A 104 10.90 -10.28 0.23
CA SER A 104 11.70 -9.33 1.02
C SER A 104 12.64 -10.10 1.94
N ALA A 105 13.89 -9.66 2.02
CA ALA A 105 14.87 -10.28 2.89
C ALA A 105 14.44 -10.22 4.37
N PRO A 106 14.77 -11.24 5.20
CA PRO A 106 14.40 -11.26 6.63
C PRO A 106 14.99 -10.09 7.42
N ASP A 107 16.12 -9.57 6.98
CA ASP A 107 16.86 -8.44 7.58
C ASP A 107 16.44 -7.08 7.01
N TYR A 108 15.34 -7.00 6.23
CA TYR A 108 14.85 -5.74 5.70
C TYR A 108 14.73 -4.68 6.80
N PRO A 109 15.38 -3.51 6.66
CA PRO A 109 15.58 -2.58 7.78
C PRO A 109 14.28 -1.99 8.35
N LEU A 110 13.25 -1.80 7.52
CA LEU A 110 11.97 -1.22 7.95
C LEU A 110 10.99 -2.34 8.32
N GLN A 111 11.07 -2.77 9.56
CA GLN A 111 10.15 -3.74 10.14
C GLN A 111 8.86 -3.07 10.66
N LYS A 112 7.85 -3.88 11.06
CA LYS A 112 6.61 -3.41 11.69
C LYS A 112 6.84 -2.56 12.95
N LYS A 113 8.01 -2.68 13.59
CA LYS A 113 8.38 -1.93 14.79
C LYS A 113 8.60 -0.45 14.45
N ARG A 114 8.30 0.43 15.42
CA ARG A 114 8.57 1.86 15.29
C ARG A 114 10.09 2.08 15.17
N ALA A 115 10.51 2.63 14.03
CA ALA A 115 11.89 3.02 13.82
C ALA A 115 12.17 4.40 14.45
N THR A 116 13.32 4.58 15.09
CA THR A 116 13.76 5.88 15.62
C THR A 116 14.19 6.81 14.49
N VAL A 117 14.17 8.13 14.75
CA VAL A 117 14.61 9.12 13.76
C VAL A 117 16.09 8.96 13.43
N GLU A 118 16.92 8.66 14.44
CA GLU A 118 18.36 8.40 14.28
C GLU A 118 18.59 7.23 13.32
N PHE A 119 17.91 6.11 13.54
CA PHE A 119 17.98 4.96 12.64
C PHE A 119 17.52 5.31 11.22
N LEU A 120 16.43 6.06 11.08
CA LEU A 120 15.91 6.45 9.76
C LEU A 120 16.84 7.42 9.02
N ARG A 121 17.71 8.16 9.72
CA ARG A 121 18.76 8.97 9.10
C ARG A 121 19.84 8.13 8.44
N THR A 122 20.14 6.95 8.98
CA THR A 122 21.09 6.00 8.36
C THR A 122 20.47 5.28 7.15
N GLN A 123 19.13 5.18 7.08
CA GLN A 123 18.38 4.51 6.02
C GLN A 123 17.78 5.50 5.01
N GLN A 124 18.62 6.34 4.40
CA GLN A 124 18.16 7.47 3.58
C GLN A 124 17.26 7.07 2.41
N HIS A 125 17.57 5.96 1.74
CA HIS A 125 16.82 5.44 0.58
C HIS A 125 15.50 4.78 0.95
N LEU A 126 15.36 4.26 2.18
CA LEU A 126 14.15 3.58 2.66
C LEU A 126 13.22 4.46 3.49
N ARG A 127 13.76 5.47 4.19
CA ARG A 127 12.97 6.35 5.09
C ARG A 127 11.72 6.97 4.45
N PRO A 128 11.65 7.26 3.12
CA PRO A 128 10.43 7.74 2.48
C PRO A 128 9.24 6.80 2.60
N ARG A 129 9.48 5.51 2.82
CA ARG A 129 8.44 4.50 3.02
C ARG A 129 7.80 4.53 4.40
N THR A 130 8.40 5.24 5.37
CA THR A 130 7.85 5.39 6.73
C THR A 130 6.78 6.48 6.79
N ASN A 131 5.80 6.33 7.68
CA ASN A 131 4.72 7.30 7.83
C ASN A 131 5.25 8.69 8.20
N LEU A 132 6.29 8.76 9.05
CA LEU A 132 6.92 10.03 9.43
C LEU A 132 7.47 10.77 8.21
N PHE A 133 8.31 10.13 7.41
CA PHE A 133 8.92 10.80 6.26
C PHE A 133 7.94 11.00 5.10
N ARG A 134 6.94 10.14 4.94
CA ARG A 134 5.82 10.40 4.02
C ARG A 134 5.12 11.73 4.37
N ALA A 135 4.86 11.99 5.66
CA ALA A 135 4.28 13.25 6.12
C ALA A 135 5.23 14.44 5.87
N VAL A 136 6.52 14.30 6.19
CA VAL A 136 7.54 15.35 5.96
C VAL A 136 7.64 15.72 4.48
N PHE A 137 7.70 14.73 3.59
CA PHE A 137 7.77 15.00 2.15
C PHE A 137 6.49 15.67 1.61
N ARG A 138 5.33 15.30 2.14
CA ARG A 138 4.06 15.94 1.80
C ARG A 138 4.04 17.41 2.19
N ILE A 139 4.47 17.73 3.41
CA ILE A 139 4.59 19.13 3.90
C ILE A 139 5.57 19.90 3.02
N ARG A 140 6.73 19.32 2.70
CA ARG A 140 7.73 19.96 1.83
C ARG A 140 7.15 20.25 0.43
N SER A 141 6.37 19.35 -0.14
CA SER A 141 5.76 19.56 -1.46
C SER A 141 4.77 20.72 -1.43
N VAL A 142 3.93 20.82 -0.40
CA VAL A 142 3.00 21.95 -0.20
C VAL A 142 3.76 23.25 -0.02
N ALA A 143 4.80 23.28 0.81
CA ALA A 143 5.62 24.47 1.02
C ALA A 143 6.27 24.97 -0.26
N ARG A 144 6.78 24.07 -1.12
CA ARG A 144 7.34 24.43 -2.42
C ARG A 144 6.31 25.05 -3.36
N LEU A 145 5.10 24.50 -3.42
CA LEU A 145 4.01 25.03 -4.24
C LEU A 145 3.62 26.44 -3.77
N SER A 146 3.50 26.65 -2.47
CA SER A 146 3.20 27.97 -1.87
C SER A 146 4.30 28.99 -2.24
N THR A 147 5.58 28.65 -2.06
CA THR A 147 6.70 29.54 -2.40
C THR A 147 6.74 29.86 -3.92
N ALA A 148 6.44 28.90 -4.79
CA ALA A 148 6.39 29.13 -6.22
C ALA A 148 5.25 30.08 -6.60
N SER A 149 4.06 29.93 -5.99
CA SER A 149 2.91 30.80 -6.18
C SER A 149 3.21 32.26 -5.80
N PHE A 150 3.86 32.47 -4.66
CA PHE A 150 4.28 33.82 -4.22
C PHE A 150 5.30 34.46 -5.17
N ARG A 151 6.25 33.70 -5.72
CA ARG A 151 7.21 34.20 -6.69
C ARG A 151 6.54 34.64 -7.99
N ILE A 152 5.57 33.89 -8.48
CA ILE A 152 4.82 34.24 -9.71
C ILE A 152 3.98 35.48 -9.46
N ALA A 153 3.29 35.60 -8.33
CA ALA A 153 2.49 36.77 -7.97
C ALA A 153 3.33 38.04 -7.74
N GLY A 154 4.55 37.91 -7.16
CA GLY A 154 5.46 39.03 -6.92
C GLY A 154 6.26 39.50 -8.13
N SER A 155 6.21 38.78 -9.25
CA SER A 155 6.89 39.14 -10.52
C SER A 155 6.01 40.01 -11.44
N SER A 156 4.84 40.45 -11.00
CA SER A 156 3.86 41.23 -11.79
C SER A 156 3.87 42.73 -11.43
N THR A 157 4.98 43.24 -10.83
CA THR A 157 5.18 44.67 -10.59
C THR A 157 6.38 45.19 -11.35
#